data_8cc83ee08cb8233a620827e634aace38
#
_entry.id   8cc83ee08cb8233a620827e634aace38
#
_cell.length_a   1.000
_cell.length_b   1.000
_cell.length_c   1.000
_cell.angle_alpha   90.00
_cell.angle_beta   90.00
_cell.angle_gamma   90.00
#
_symmetry.space_group_name_H-M   'P 1'
#
loop_
_entity.id
_entity.type
_entity.pdbx_description
1 polymer ?
#
loop_
_entity_poly.entity_id
_entity_poly.type
_entity_poly.pdbx_seq_one_letter_code
_entity_poly.pdbx_strand_id
1 'polypeptide(L)'
;SMSIMACSVDPNDPQLQTWIAEGLSIETHTVAHPCPLLGRGQFDEARATYESCISLMSNIPGNKPVAFRMPCCDSINSTSPRFFYEIFSKPSPGAPHLAIDSSVFNITTANDPALPREWVIREDGRERFRSYLPFPSFKTTIEDYPYPYIVGGTTWEFPCAVPSDWEAQNINKPNNPQSLADMKISLDAAVAKKGVYTLVF
;
A
#
# COMPACT_ATOMS: atom_id res chain seq x y z
N SER A 1 -4.63 4.49 10.37
CA SER A 1 -5.14 5.04 9.10
C SER A 1 -5.57 3.92 8.17
N MET A 2 -6.50 4.21 7.28
CA MET A 2 -7.07 3.25 6.34
C MET A 2 -7.30 3.96 4.99
N SER A 3 -6.70 3.45 3.91
CA SER A 3 -6.91 3.97 2.56
C SER A 3 -8.12 3.31 1.91
N ILE A 4 -9.06 4.12 1.41
CA ILE A 4 -10.33 3.64 0.84
C ILE A 4 -10.57 4.32 -0.50
N MET A 5 -11.16 3.59 -1.45
CA MET A 5 -11.66 4.18 -2.70
C MET A 5 -12.81 5.15 -2.40
N ALA A 6 -12.76 6.35 -2.95
CA ALA A 6 -13.76 7.38 -2.67
C ALA A 6 -15.19 6.96 -3.06
N CYS A 7 -15.36 6.15 -4.11
CA CYS A 7 -16.66 5.65 -4.50
C CYS A 7 -17.29 4.61 -3.53
N SER A 8 -16.50 4.11 -2.57
CA SER A 8 -16.95 3.15 -1.55
C SER A 8 -17.23 3.79 -0.20
N VAL A 9 -17.11 5.12 -0.09
CA VAL A 9 -17.28 5.85 1.17
C VAL A 9 -18.61 6.58 1.18
N ASP A 10 -19.41 6.33 2.22
CA ASP A 10 -20.47 7.24 2.62
C ASP A 10 -19.93 8.17 3.73
N PRO A 11 -19.76 9.47 3.46
CA PRO A 11 -19.21 10.40 4.45
C PRO A 11 -20.11 10.58 5.69
N ASN A 12 -21.37 10.15 5.62
CA ASN A 12 -22.33 10.23 6.73
C ASN A 12 -22.48 8.92 7.50
N ASP A 13 -21.70 7.88 7.16
CA ASP A 13 -21.74 6.60 7.86
C ASP A 13 -21.37 6.81 9.36
N PRO A 14 -22.27 6.47 10.30
CA PRO A 14 -22.00 6.62 11.73
C PRO A 14 -20.77 5.85 12.22
N GLN A 15 -20.49 4.70 11.61
CA GLN A 15 -19.30 3.91 11.95
C GLN A 15 -18.03 4.63 11.54
N LEU A 16 -18.03 5.25 10.35
CA LEU A 16 -16.91 6.07 9.87
C LEU A 16 -16.62 7.24 10.82
N GLN A 17 -17.66 7.95 11.24
CA GLN A 17 -17.56 9.06 12.20
C GLN A 17 -17.03 8.60 13.56
N THR A 18 -17.45 7.42 14.02
CA THR A 18 -16.95 6.81 15.26
C THR A 18 -15.44 6.57 15.15
N TRP A 19 -14.97 5.96 14.06
CA TRP A 19 -13.56 5.69 13.85
C TRP A 19 -12.72 6.97 13.77
N ILE A 20 -13.24 8.00 13.11
CA ILE A 20 -12.55 9.31 13.05
C ILE A 20 -12.45 9.93 14.45
N ALA A 21 -13.52 9.86 15.24
CA ALA A 21 -13.51 10.35 16.62
C ALA A 21 -12.53 9.58 17.53
N GLU A 22 -12.31 8.30 17.24
CA GLU A 22 -11.30 7.45 17.91
C GLU A 22 -9.87 7.70 17.42
N GLY A 23 -9.67 8.61 16.48
CA GLY A 23 -8.36 8.99 15.95
C GLY A 23 -7.91 8.21 14.71
N LEU A 24 -8.81 7.45 14.07
CA LEU A 24 -8.52 6.87 12.76
C LEU A 24 -8.57 7.97 11.71
N SER A 25 -7.65 7.97 10.75
CA SER A 25 -7.73 8.78 9.53
C SER A 25 -8.14 7.92 8.34
N ILE A 26 -9.02 8.45 7.51
CA ILE A 26 -9.42 7.85 6.25
C ILE A 26 -8.57 8.46 5.15
N GLU A 27 -7.81 7.61 4.49
CA GLU A 27 -6.77 7.99 3.55
C GLU A 27 -7.24 7.79 2.10
N THR A 28 -6.37 8.11 1.16
CA THR A 28 -6.74 8.14 -0.25
C THR A 28 -6.28 6.89 -1.00
N HIS A 29 -7.15 6.41 -1.92
CA HIS A 29 -6.90 5.26 -2.80
C HIS A 29 -7.48 5.47 -4.20
N THR A 30 -7.54 6.71 -4.67
CA THR A 30 -8.23 7.17 -5.87
C THR A 30 -9.76 7.08 -5.80
N VAL A 31 -10.46 7.61 -6.81
CA VAL A 31 -11.93 7.61 -6.84
C VAL A 31 -12.48 6.25 -7.22
N ALA A 32 -11.94 5.60 -8.24
CA ALA A 32 -12.51 4.40 -8.85
C ALA A 32 -11.52 3.25 -9.09
N HIS A 33 -10.38 3.27 -8.40
CA HIS A 33 -9.36 2.23 -8.46
C HIS A 33 -8.87 1.89 -9.87
N PRO A 34 -8.47 2.86 -10.72
CA PRO A 34 -7.90 2.54 -12.02
C PRO A 34 -6.57 1.78 -11.84
N CYS A 35 -6.45 0.64 -12.50
CA CYS A 35 -5.28 -0.22 -12.37
C CYS A 35 -4.78 -0.66 -13.76
N PRO A 36 -3.60 -0.26 -14.16
CA PRO A 36 -2.63 0.64 -13.52
C PRO A 36 -3.07 2.11 -13.60
N LEU A 37 -2.71 2.91 -12.59
CA LEU A 37 -3.12 4.32 -12.53
C LEU A 37 -2.51 5.15 -13.66
N LEU A 38 -1.22 4.97 -13.95
CA LEU A 38 -0.46 5.71 -14.96
C LEU A 38 -0.09 4.88 -16.19
N GLY A 39 -0.54 3.64 -16.27
CA GLY A 39 -0.25 2.78 -17.39
C GLY A 39 -0.89 3.32 -18.67
N ARG A 40 -0.12 3.71 -19.65
CA ARG A 40 -0.50 4.22 -20.97
C ARG A 40 -0.48 5.75 -21.14
N GLY A 41 0.24 6.48 -20.30
CA GLY A 41 0.41 7.92 -20.49
C GLY A 41 -0.78 8.80 -20.11
N GLN A 42 -1.72 8.26 -19.37
CA GLN A 42 -2.91 8.96 -18.87
C GLN A 42 -2.60 9.80 -17.63
N PHE A 43 -1.55 10.61 -17.69
CA PHE A 43 -1.04 11.33 -16.54
C PHE A 43 -2.03 12.35 -15.97
N ASP A 44 -2.74 13.06 -16.82
CA ASP A 44 -3.71 14.07 -16.39
C ASP A 44 -4.96 13.42 -15.77
N GLU A 45 -5.38 12.27 -16.27
CA GLU A 45 -6.46 11.47 -15.66
C GLU A 45 -6.04 10.91 -14.31
N ALA A 46 -4.79 10.44 -14.19
CA ALA A 46 -4.24 9.98 -12.93
C ALA A 46 -4.18 11.10 -11.89
N ARG A 47 -3.75 12.29 -12.28
CA ARG A 47 -3.79 13.49 -11.44
C ARG A 47 -5.22 13.81 -11.01
N ALA A 48 -6.14 13.85 -11.94
CA ALA A 48 -7.53 14.20 -11.66
C ALA A 48 -8.19 13.23 -10.66
N THR A 49 -8.00 11.93 -10.82
CA THR A 49 -8.57 10.95 -9.88
C THR A 49 -7.89 10.99 -8.50
N TYR A 50 -6.60 11.28 -8.44
CA TYR A 50 -5.84 11.49 -7.20
C TYR A 50 -6.34 12.72 -6.44
N GLU A 51 -6.38 13.88 -7.10
CA GLU A 51 -6.81 15.16 -6.51
C GLU A 51 -8.28 15.11 -6.08
N SER A 52 -9.15 14.53 -6.91
CA SER A 52 -10.56 14.33 -6.58
C SER A 52 -10.75 13.46 -5.33
N CYS A 53 -9.99 12.39 -5.19
CA CYS A 53 -10.05 11.53 -4.01
C CYS A 53 -9.62 12.30 -2.74
N ILE A 54 -8.54 13.07 -2.80
CA ILE A 54 -8.11 13.89 -1.66
C ILE A 54 -9.22 14.87 -1.26
N SER A 55 -9.83 15.54 -2.23
CA SER A 55 -10.91 16.49 -1.98
C SER A 55 -12.10 15.81 -1.31
N LEU A 56 -12.54 14.67 -1.81
CA LEU A 56 -13.64 13.90 -1.23
C LEU A 56 -13.33 13.45 0.20
N MET A 57 -12.14 12.92 0.46
CA MET A 57 -11.74 12.48 1.79
C MET A 57 -11.57 13.64 2.77
N SER A 58 -11.12 14.80 2.29
CA SER A 58 -11.00 16.02 3.10
C SER A 58 -12.34 16.63 3.47
N ASN A 59 -13.39 16.36 2.70
CA ASN A 59 -14.75 16.81 2.97
C ASN A 59 -15.50 15.94 4.00
N ILE A 60 -14.95 14.79 4.37
CA ILE A 60 -15.53 13.97 5.45
C ILE A 60 -15.34 14.73 6.77
N PRO A 61 -16.40 14.99 7.56
CA PRO A 61 -16.29 15.74 8.80
C PRO A 61 -15.24 15.18 9.76
N GLY A 62 -14.29 16.03 10.15
CA GLY A 62 -13.20 15.66 11.09
C GLY A 62 -12.04 14.91 10.45
N ASN A 63 -12.13 14.46 9.21
CA ASN A 63 -11.05 13.75 8.54
C ASN A 63 -9.99 14.69 7.93
N LYS A 64 -8.73 14.26 7.98
CA LYS A 64 -7.59 14.93 7.36
C LYS A 64 -6.69 13.89 6.72
N PRO A 65 -6.86 13.56 5.44
CA PRO A 65 -6.01 12.58 4.78
C PRO A 65 -4.56 13.05 4.72
N VAL A 66 -3.62 12.16 5.02
CA VAL A 66 -2.17 12.42 5.01
C VAL A 66 -1.41 11.36 4.20
N ALA A 67 -2.10 10.29 3.80
CA ALA A 67 -1.50 9.15 3.13
C ALA A 67 -2.22 8.79 1.82
N PHE A 68 -1.47 8.13 0.97
CA PHE A 68 -1.95 7.57 -0.28
C PHE A 68 -1.49 6.13 -0.44
N ARG A 69 -2.32 5.32 -1.08
CA ARG A 69 -1.93 4.03 -1.62
C ARG A 69 -2.29 3.98 -3.09
N MET A 70 -1.33 3.62 -3.92
CA MET A 70 -1.56 3.46 -5.35
C MET A 70 -2.46 2.24 -5.60
N PRO A 71 -3.51 2.35 -6.41
CA PRO A 71 -4.26 1.20 -6.87
C PRO A 71 -3.36 0.10 -7.42
N CYS A 72 -3.62 -1.14 -7.05
CA CYS A 72 -2.79 -2.30 -7.41
C CYS A 72 -1.33 -2.24 -6.98
N CYS A 73 -0.93 -1.30 -6.12
CA CYS A 73 0.49 -1.05 -5.81
C CYS A 73 1.35 -1.02 -7.09
N ASP A 74 0.90 -0.24 -8.05
CA ASP A 74 1.42 -0.22 -9.41
C ASP A 74 2.90 0.16 -9.46
N SER A 75 3.72 -0.76 -9.91
CA SER A 75 5.17 -0.67 -9.86
C SER A 75 5.76 0.41 -10.75
N ILE A 76 5.07 0.80 -11.80
CA ILE A 76 5.63 1.73 -12.77
C ILE A 76 5.54 3.17 -12.27
N ASN A 77 4.64 3.44 -11.32
CA ASN A 77 4.13 4.78 -11.14
C ASN A 77 4.24 5.35 -9.74
N SER A 78 4.07 4.56 -8.68
CA SER A 78 4.16 5.06 -7.30
C SER A 78 5.56 5.57 -6.93
N THR A 79 6.59 5.03 -7.58
CA THR A 79 7.98 5.49 -7.41
C THR A 79 8.52 6.27 -8.59
N SER A 80 7.69 6.55 -9.61
CA SER A 80 8.11 7.36 -10.76
C SER A 80 8.50 8.77 -10.32
N PRO A 81 9.69 9.29 -10.70
CA PRO A 81 10.07 10.66 -10.41
C PRO A 81 9.03 11.68 -10.90
N ARG A 82 8.40 11.43 -12.03
CA ARG A 82 7.38 12.31 -12.57
C ARG A 82 6.14 12.36 -11.67
N PHE A 83 5.68 11.21 -11.14
CA PHE A 83 4.55 11.17 -10.23
C PHE A 83 4.84 11.98 -8.96
N PHE A 84 6.01 11.75 -8.34
CA PHE A 84 6.40 12.48 -7.13
C PHE A 84 6.57 13.97 -7.39
N TYR A 85 7.25 14.38 -8.44
CA TYR A 85 7.51 15.80 -8.71
C TYR A 85 6.32 16.56 -9.29
N GLU A 86 5.44 15.92 -10.01
CA GLU A 86 4.34 16.61 -10.70
C GLU A 86 2.98 16.43 -10.03
N ILE A 87 2.79 15.39 -9.21
CA ILE A 87 1.55 15.12 -8.49
C ILE A 87 1.76 15.24 -6.99
N PHE A 88 2.55 14.33 -6.40
CA PHE A 88 2.69 14.24 -4.95
C PHE A 88 3.25 15.51 -4.29
N SER A 89 4.30 16.09 -4.86
CA SER A 89 5.00 17.24 -4.27
C SER A 89 4.36 18.58 -4.58
N LYS A 90 3.31 18.63 -5.39
CA LYS A 90 2.64 19.86 -5.78
C LYS A 90 1.21 19.89 -5.25
N PRO A 91 0.98 20.46 -4.08
CA PRO A 91 -0.39 20.69 -3.63
C PRO A 91 -1.12 21.55 -4.65
N SER A 92 -2.35 21.19 -4.96
CA SER A 92 -3.29 21.99 -5.72
C SER A 92 -4.42 22.48 -4.81
N PRO A 93 -5.21 23.48 -5.22
CA PRO A 93 -6.34 23.92 -4.42
C PRO A 93 -7.29 22.76 -4.12
N GLY A 94 -7.52 22.47 -2.83
CA GLY A 94 -8.34 21.34 -2.38
C GLY A 94 -7.64 19.97 -2.34
N ALA A 95 -6.38 19.89 -2.74
CA ALA A 95 -5.56 18.68 -2.66
C ALA A 95 -4.22 18.98 -2.01
N PRO A 96 -4.11 18.91 -0.67
CA PRO A 96 -2.86 19.15 0.04
C PRO A 96 -1.82 18.08 -0.30
N HIS A 97 -0.55 18.40 -0.04
CA HIS A 97 0.51 17.41 -0.12
C HIS A 97 0.27 16.26 0.88
N LEU A 98 0.31 15.04 0.38
CA LEU A 98 0.26 13.84 1.21
C LEU A 98 1.69 13.40 1.55
N ALA A 99 1.99 13.37 2.86
CA ALA A 99 3.33 13.10 3.34
C ALA A 99 3.70 11.61 3.36
N ILE A 100 2.73 10.72 3.17
CA ILE A 100 2.88 9.28 3.31
C ILE A 100 2.40 8.58 2.04
N ASP A 101 3.19 7.64 1.55
CA ASP A 101 2.79 6.62 0.58
C ASP A 101 2.96 5.22 1.17
N SER A 102 2.16 4.27 0.72
CA SER A 102 2.27 2.87 1.12
C SER A 102 1.92 1.98 -0.08
N SER A 103 2.74 2.06 -1.12
CA SER A 103 2.48 1.44 -2.42
C SER A 103 3.54 0.44 -2.85
N VAL A 104 4.63 0.31 -2.10
CA VAL A 104 5.74 -0.61 -2.39
C VAL A 104 5.60 -1.86 -1.55
N PHE A 105 5.69 -3.06 -2.18
CA PHE A 105 5.68 -4.32 -1.44
C PHE A 105 7.07 -4.67 -0.91
N ASN A 106 7.18 -4.96 0.38
CA ASN A 106 8.36 -5.56 0.96
C ASN A 106 8.31 -7.08 0.85
N ILE A 107 9.25 -7.66 0.13
CA ILE A 107 9.42 -9.12 0.01
C ILE A 107 10.52 -9.56 0.97
N THR A 108 10.16 -10.42 1.90
CA THR A 108 11.15 -11.11 2.74
C THR A 108 11.74 -12.28 1.96
N THR A 109 13.05 -12.31 1.77
CA THR A 109 13.73 -13.28 0.91
C THR A 109 14.62 -14.25 1.69
N ALA A 110 15.08 -15.29 1.01
CA ALA A 110 16.04 -16.24 1.57
C ALA A 110 17.46 -15.67 1.77
N ASN A 111 17.69 -14.47 1.26
CA ASN A 111 19.00 -13.79 1.36
C ASN A 111 19.16 -13.02 2.66
N ASP A 112 18.08 -12.83 3.43
CA ASP A 112 18.14 -12.12 4.71
C ASP A 112 18.81 -12.99 5.79
N PRO A 113 20.04 -12.67 6.23
CA PRO A 113 20.76 -13.46 7.22
C PRO A 113 20.19 -13.30 8.64
N ALA A 114 19.32 -12.32 8.85
CA ALA A 114 18.73 -12.03 10.17
C ALA A 114 17.52 -12.91 10.49
N LEU A 115 17.02 -13.67 9.52
CA LEU A 115 15.80 -14.45 9.67
C LEU A 115 16.07 -15.96 9.63
N PRO A 116 15.29 -16.76 10.39
CA PRO A 116 15.34 -18.21 10.30
C PRO A 116 14.99 -18.68 8.89
N ARG A 117 15.76 -19.64 8.36
CA ARG A 117 15.57 -20.13 6.99
C ARG A 117 14.17 -20.72 6.77
N GLU A 118 13.58 -21.38 7.75
CA GLU A 118 12.24 -21.95 7.71
C GLU A 118 11.13 -20.90 7.60
N TRP A 119 11.42 -19.63 7.92
CA TRP A 119 10.46 -18.55 7.71
C TRP A 119 10.43 -18.08 6.26
N VAL A 120 11.54 -18.18 5.56
CA VAL A 120 11.66 -17.62 4.21
C VAL A 120 11.68 -18.68 3.11
N ILE A 121 11.99 -19.93 3.45
CA ILE A 121 11.94 -21.09 2.54
C ILE A 121 10.86 -22.06 3.00
N ARG A 122 10.06 -22.53 2.05
CA ARG A 122 9.05 -23.58 2.26
C ARG A 122 9.71 -24.96 2.30
N GLU A 123 8.98 -25.98 2.76
CA GLU A 123 9.45 -27.39 2.78
C GLU A 123 9.84 -27.90 1.39
N ASP A 124 9.22 -27.38 0.33
CA ASP A 124 9.53 -27.72 -1.06
C ASP A 124 10.76 -26.99 -1.63
N GLY A 125 11.46 -26.22 -0.79
CA GLY A 125 12.67 -25.49 -1.15
C GLY A 125 12.45 -24.15 -1.86
N ARG A 126 11.22 -23.75 -2.11
CA ARG A 126 10.90 -22.47 -2.77
C ARG A 126 10.83 -21.32 -1.76
N GLU A 127 11.16 -20.13 -2.23
CA GLU A 127 10.96 -18.90 -1.44
C GLU A 127 9.48 -18.70 -1.11
N ARG A 128 9.19 -18.49 0.17
CA ARG A 128 7.82 -18.40 0.68
C ARG A 128 7.07 -17.20 0.12
N PHE A 129 7.67 -16.02 0.16
CA PHE A 129 6.95 -14.77 -0.12
C PHE A 129 7.00 -14.33 -1.58
N ARG A 130 8.05 -14.69 -2.31
CA ARG A 130 8.18 -14.33 -3.73
C ARG A 130 7.05 -14.93 -4.59
N SER A 131 6.53 -16.07 -4.21
CA SER A 131 5.42 -16.72 -4.92
C SER A 131 4.09 -15.94 -4.88
N TYR A 132 3.96 -15.00 -3.93
CA TYR A 132 2.77 -14.15 -3.82
C TYR A 132 2.79 -12.97 -4.78
N LEU A 133 3.89 -12.66 -5.41
CA LEU A 133 4.01 -11.57 -6.38
C LEU A 133 4.36 -12.11 -7.77
N PRO A 134 3.40 -12.79 -8.45
CA PRO A 134 3.63 -13.35 -9.78
C PRO A 134 3.64 -12.30 -10.89
N PHE A 135 3.59 -11.01 -10.52
CA PHE A 135 3.50 -9.87 -11.45
C PHE A 135 4.74 -8.96 -11.36
N PRO A 136 5.95 -9.42 -11.71
CA PRO A 136 7.18 -8.65 -11.50
C PRO A 136 7.24 -7.34 -12.29
N SER A 137 6.47 -7.23 -13.36
CA SER A 137 6.38 -6.01 -14.19
C SER A 137 5.28 -5.04 -13.73
N PHE A 138 4.53 -5.39 -12.70
CA PHE A 138 3.29 -4.72 -12.34
C PHE A 138 3.33 -4.07 -10.96
N LYS A 139 4.04 -4.66 -10.00
CA LYS A 139 4.13 -4.15 -8.63
C LYS A 139 5.53 -3.68 -8.29
N THR A 140 5.63 -2.53 -7.66
CA THR A 140 6.90 -2.06 -7.09
C THR A 140 7.24 -2.87 -5.85
N THR A 141 8.47 -3.35 -5.77
CA THR A 141 8.95 -4.17 -4.67
C THR A 141 10.27 -3.68 -4.11
N ILE A 142 10.45 -3.88 -2.81
CA ILE A 142 11.74 -3.76 -2.13
C ILE A 142 11.99 -5.08 -1.40
N GLU A 143 13.24 -5.52 -1.29
CA GLU A 143 13.58 -6.79 -0.66
C GLU A 143 14.21 -6.56 0.72
N ASP A 144 13.77 -7.34 1.71
CA ASP A 144 14.35 -7.44 3.05
C ASP A 144 14.44 -6.11 3.82
N TYR A 145 13.64 -5.12 3.43
CA TYR A 145 13.70 -3.78 3.99
C TYR A 145 12.32 -3.31 4.51
N PRO A 146 11.89 -3.79 5.70
CA PRO A 146 10.59 -3.43 6.29
C PRO A 146 10.64 -2.10 7.06
N TYR A 147 11.36 -1.12 6.58
CA TYR A 147 11.51 0.19 7.24
C TYR A 147 10.94 1.30 6.38
N PRO A 148 10.39 2.37 6.99
CA PRO A 148 10.03 3.56 6.25
C PRO A 148 11.26 4.23 5.64
N TYR A 149 11.11 4.78 4.44
CA TYR A 149 12.15 5.54 3.76
C TYR A 149 11.55 6.73 3.00
N ILE A 150 12.38 7.72 2.66
CA ILE A 150 11.94 8.92 1.97
C ILE A 150 12.11 8.72 0.45
N VAL A 151 11.04 8.98 -0.28
CA VAL A 151 11.02 8.99 -1.74
C VAL A 151 10.87 10.43 -2.23
N GLY A 152 11.64 10.79 -3.27
CA GLY A 152 11.58 12.12 -3.87
C GLY A 152 11.95 13.27 -2.93
N GLY A 153 12.49 12.99 -1.75
CA GLY A 153 12.85 13.98 -0.73
C GLY A 153 11.67 14.57 0.04
N THR A 154 10.44 14.14 -0.22
CA THR A 154 9.22 14.77 0.34
C THR A 154 8.23 13.81 0.96
N THR A 155 8.23 12.54 0.57
CA THR A 155 7.20 11.58 0.93
C THR A 155 7.80 10.36 1.64
N TRP A 156 7.22 9.97 2.76
CA TRP A 156 7.56 8.73 3.44
C TRP A 156 6.86 7.55 2.79
N GLU A 157 7.63 6.59 2.33
CA GLU A 157 7.12 5.27 1.92
C GLU A 157 7.11 4.32 3.11
N PHE A 158 5.96 3.71 3.37
CA PHE A 158 5.76 2.63 4.34
C PHE A 158 5.49 1.32 3.60
N PRO A 159 6.49 0.46 3.40
CA PRO A 159 6.32 -0.73 2.60
C PRO A 159 5.22 -1.66 3.10
N CYS A 160 4.46 -2.22 2.17
CA CYS A 160 3.39 -3.18 2.45
C CYS A 160 3.96 -4.58 2.64
N ALA A 161 3.45 -5.30 3.62
CA ALA A 161 3.80 -6.70 3.82
C ALA A 161 3.14 -7.62 2.79
N VAL A 162 3.82 -8.70 2.45
CA VAL A 162 3.32 -9.80 1.61
C VAL A 162 3.08 -11.02 2.52
N PRO A 163 2.00 -11.79 2.35
CA PRO A 163 0.89 -11.60 1.41
C PRO A 163 -0.14 -10.58 1.90
N SER A 164 -0.86 -9.97 0.93
CA SER A 164 -2.09 -9.24 1.19
C SER A 164 -3.32 -10.17 1.17
N ASP A 165 -4.50 -9.61 1.42
CA ASP A 165 -5.76 -10.35 1.26
C ASP A 165 -5.99 -10.79 -0.18
N TRP A 166 -5.63 -9.94 -1.15
CA TRP A 166 -5.79 -10.27 -2.56
C TRP A 166 -4.95 -11.49 -2.96
N GLU A 167 -3.69 -11.55 -2.58
CA GLU A 167 -2.83 -12.72 -2.82
C GLU A 167 -3.35 -13.94 -2.06
N ALA A 168 -3.83 -13.75 -0.82
CA ALA A 168 -4.41 -14.82 -0.04
C ALA A 168 -5.63 -15.46 -0.73
N GLN A 169 -6.50 -14.64 -1.32
CA GLN A 169 -7.72 -15.12 -1.99
C GLN A 169 -7.46 -15.65 -3.39
N ASN A 170 -6.62 -14.99 -4.18
CA ASN A 170 -6.49 -15.27 -5.61
C ASN A 170 -5.36 -16.26 -5.93
N ILE A 171 -4.30 -16.30 -5.12
CA ILE A 171 -3.17 -17.23 -5.31
C ILE A 171 -3.37 -18.52 -4.52
N ASN A 172 -3.71 -18.40 -3.23
CA ASN A 172 -3.90 -19.58 -2.37
C ASN A 172 -5.35 -20.09 -2.31
N LYS A 173 -6.30 -19.38 -2.87
CA LYS A 173 -7.76 -19.57 -2.75
C LYS A 173 -8.32 -19.17 -1.38
N PRO A 174 -9.60 -18.76 -1.30
CA PRO A 174 -10.28 -18.40 -0.06
C PRO A 174 -10.20 -19.51 1.01
N ASN A 175 -10.05 -19.10 2.25
CA ASN A 175 -9.99 -19.98 3.43
C ASN A 175 -8.79 -20.95 3.46
N ASN A 176 -7.76 -20.73 2.67
CA ASN A 176 -6.54 -21.53 2.77
C ASN A 176 -5.77 -21.13 4.05
N PRO A 177 -5.55 -22.07 5.00
CA PRO A 177 -4.84 -21.78 6.25
C PRO A 177 -3.39 -21.37 6.04
N GLN A 178 -2.78 -21.71 4.89
CA GLN A 178 -1.42 -21.31 4.54
C GLN A 178 -1.30 -19.77 4.43
N SER A 179 -2.32 -19.09 3.93
CA SER A 179 -2.31 -17.63 3.81
C SER A 179 -2.17 -16.96 5.18
N LEU A 180 -2.94 -17.39 6.16
CA LEU A 180 -2.86 -16.88 7.52
C LEU A 180 -1.53 -17.23 8.19
N ALA A 181 -1.02 -18.43 7.95
CA ALA A 181 0.28 -18.86 8.47
C ALA A 181 1.41 -17.99 7.89
N ASP A 182 1.38 -17.73 6.60
CA ASP A 182 2.39 -16.89 5.94
C ASP A 182 2.29 -15.41 6.34
N MET A 183 1.08 -14.88 6.56
CA MET A 183 0.89 -13.53 7.13
C MET A 183 1.50 -13.41 8.54
N LYS A 184 1.32 -14.42 9.39
CA LYS A 184 1.93 -14.45 10.73
C LYS A 184 3.45 -14.47 10.65
N ILE A 185 4.02 -15.30 9.79
CA ILE A 185 5.48 -15.36 9.59
C ILE A 185 6.00 -14.01 9.05
N SER A 186 5.27 -13.34 8.15
CA SER A 186 5.62 -12.02 7.65
C SER A 186 5.62 -10.96 8.77
N LEU A 187 4.64 -11.03 9.67
CA LEU A 187 4.60 -10.18 10.88
C LEU A 187 5.79 -10.49 11.81
N ASP A 188 6.05 -11.76 12.09
CA ASP A 188 7.17 -12.18 12.94
C ASP A 188 8.52 -11.72 12.37
N ALA A 189 8.69 -11.78 11.05
CA ALA A 189 9.87 -11.26 10.36
C ALA A 189 10.03 -9.74 10.55
N ALA A 190 8.94 -8.98 10.40
CA ALA A 190 8.95 -7.54 10.65
C ALA A 190 9.30 -7.21 12.11
N VAL A 191 8.76 -7.96 13.07
CA VAL A 191 9.06 -7.81 14.51
C VAL A 191 10.53 -8.13 14.78
N ALA A 192 11.06 -9.24 14.27
CA ALA A 192 12.47 -9.64 14.45
C ALA A 192 13.43 -8.57 13.91
N LYS A 193 13.06 -7.93 12.81
CA LYS A 193 13.84 -6.83 12.21
C LYS A 193 13.56 -5.46 12.87
N LYS A 194 12.63 -5.35 13.82
CA LYS A 194 12.17 -4.08 14.39
C LYS A 194 11.66 -3.10 13.32
N GLY A 195 11.06 -3.65 12.29
CA GLY A 195 10.49 -2.93 11.16
C GLY A 195 9.05 -2.51 11.37
N VAL A 196 8.45 -2.00 10.30
CA VAL A 196 7.01 -1.69 10.24
C VAL A 196 6.28 -2.79 9.49
N TYR A 197 5.12 -3.17 9.99
CA TYR A 197 4.21 -4.10 9.32
C TYR A 197 2.98 -3.35 8.83
N THR A 198 2.86 -3.17 7.53
CA THR A 198 1.71 -2.54 6.88
C THR A 198 0.94 -3.60 6.12
N LEU A 199 -0.28 -3.87 6.56
CA LEU A 199 -1.15 -4.86 5.93
C LEU A 199 -1.99 -4.22 4.82
N VAL A 200 -2.22 -4.96 3.75
CA VAL A 200 -3.19 -4.64 2.69
C VAL A 200 -4.32 -5.67 2.76
N PHE A 201 -5.56 -5.18 2.85
CA PHE A 201 -6.80 -5.98 2.83
C PHE A 201 -7.99 -5.16 2.34
#